data_f8c01b0da22df17e2c5057f1c83eee96
#
_entry.id   f8c01b0da22df17e2c5057f1c83eee96
#
_cell.length_a   1.000
_cell.length_b   1.000
_cell.length_c   1.000
_cell.angle_alpha   90.00
_cell.angle_beta   90.00
_cell.angle_gamma   90.00
#
_symmetry.space_group_name_H-M   'P 1'
#
loop_
_entity.id
_entity.type
_entity.pdbx_description
1 polymer ?
#
loop_
_entity_poly.entity_id
_entity_poly.type
_entity_poly.pdbx_seq_one_letter_code
_entity_poly.pdbx_strand_id
1 'polypeptide(L)'
;QKYGKIKEKTNVTYYSLFQKNIVLLQLKRNTDMNKNIQGHLFALTANILWGLMAPIGKSALAEFSALSVTTFRMVGAAACFWLLSLFCKREQVDHRDMLKIFFATLFALVFNQGVYIFGLSMTSPIDASIVTTTLPIVTMIVAAIYLKEPVTNKKVLGIFVGAMGALILIMNSQNTGSGGGSVIGDLLCLIAQISFSIYLTVFKGLSQKYSPITLNKWMFVYASMCYIPFSYHGIAAIQWAEVSTAALVQVGYVVVGGSFLAYICIMTAQRLLRPTVVSMYNYMQPIVASIVTVVIGMATFNLEKGIAIALVFLGVYIVTQSKSRKDFEKEGKEV
;
A
#
# COMPACT_ATOMS: atom_id res chain seq x y z
N GLN A 1 12.05 17.99 -65.09
CA GLN A 1 10.73 18.06 -64.43
C GLN A 1 10.33 16.78 -63.66
N LYS A 2 10.76 15.58 -64.09
CA LYS A 2 10.39 14.32 -63.43
C LYS A 2 11.14 14.11 -62.09
N TYR A 3 12.37 14.60 -61.95
CA TYR A 3 13.19 14.48 -60.72
C TYR A 3 12.73 15.43 -59.58
N GLY A 4 12.18 16.61 -59.93
CA GLY A 4 11.67 17.53 -58.93
C GLY A 4 10.38 17.02 -58.24
N LYS A 5 9.45 16.39 -58.96
CA LYS A 5 8.22 15.82 -58.41
C LYS A 5 8.45 14.59 -57.52
N ILE A 6 9.51 13.84 -57.73
CA ILE A 6 9.87 12.68 -56.92
C ILE A 6 10.42 13.17 -55.55
N LYS A 7 11.28 14.20 -55.55
CA LYS A 7 11.84 14.78 -54.31
C LYS A 7 10.76 15.45 -53.41
N GLU A 8 9.80 16.08 -54.03
CA GLU A 8 8.70 16.73 -53.35
C GLU A 8 7.72 15.71 -52.70
N LYS A 9 7.37 14.63 -53.40
CA LYS A 9 6.57 13.54 -52.86
C LYS A 9 7.28 12.83 -51.70
N THR A 10 8.60 12.61 -51.81
CA THR A 10 9.39 11.96 -50.74
C THR A 10 9.42 12.86 -49.49
N ASN A 11 9.63 14.17 -49.64
CA ASN A 11 9.62 15.10 -48.50
C ASN A 11 8.24 15.18 -47.81
N VAL A 12 7.15 15.19 -48.56
CA VAL A 12 5.78 15.20 -47.99
C VAL A 12 5.49 13.92 -47.20
N THR A 13 5.97 12.77 -47.70
CA THR A 13 5.81 11.47 -47.02
C THR A 13 6.66 11.41 -45.75
N TYR A 14 7.89 11.92 -45.75
CA TYR A 14 8.74 12.00 -44.56
C TYR A 14 8.15 12.97 -43.51
N TYR A 15 7.61 14.11 -43.94
CA TYR A 15 6.96 15.08 -43.02
C TYR A 15 5.70 14.51 -42.38
N SER A 16 4.89 13.77 -43.15
CA SER A 16 3.67 13.12 -42.61
C SER A 16 3.98 11.99 -41.64
N LEU A 17 5.01 11.18 -41.91
CA LEU A 17 5.51 10.13 -41.02
C LEU A 17 6.11 10.72 -39.73
N PHE A 18 6.86 11.82 -39.84
CA PHE A 18 7.44 12.51 -38.70
C PHE A 18 6.34 13.11 -37.79
N GLN A 19 5.34 13.79 -38.37
CA GLN A 19 4.18 14.31 -37.62
C GLN A 19 3.40 13.17 -36.96
N LYS A 20 3.15 12.06 -37.66
CA LYS A 20 2.46 10.90 -37.11
C LYS A 20 3.21 10.30 -35.92
N ASN A 21 4.53 10.22 -36.00
CA ASN A 21 5.36 9.76 -34.89
C ASN A 21 5.34 10.73 -33.69
N ILE A 22 5.34 12.05 -33.90
CA ILE A 22 5.21 13.04 -32.84
C ILE A 22 3.84 12.93 -32.14
N VAL A 23 2.75 12.81 -32.90
CA VAL A 23 1.41 12.63 -32.33
C VAL A 23 1.32 11.31 -31.54
N LEU A 24 1.87 10.22 -32.05
CA LEU A 24 1.92 8.94 -31.33
C LEU A 24 2.75 9.03 -30.05
N LEU A 25 3.88 9.74 -30.06
CA LEU A 25 4.70 9.99 -28.86
C LEU A 25 3.97 10.87 -27.84
N GLN A 26 3.23 11.89 -28.28
CA GLN A 26 2.41 12.72 -27.40
C GLN A 26 1.22 11.96 -26.79
N LEU A 27 0.53 11.13 -27.60
CA LEU A 27 -0.55 10.27 -27.11
C LEU A 27 -0.03 9.26 -26.10
N LYS A 28 1.11 8.62 -26.39
CA LYS A 28 1.75 7.68 -25.47
C LYS A 28 2.18 8.36 -24.17
N ARG A 29 2.78 9.56 -24.26
CA ARG A 29 3.18 10.36 -23.07
C ARG A 29 1.98 10.76 -22.21
N ASN A 30 0.87 11.17 -22.82
CA ASN A 30 -0.37 11.53 -22.11
C ASN A 30 -0.98 10.29 -21.44
N THR A 31 -0.96 9.13 -22.10
CA THR A 31 -1.47 7.87 -21.53
C THR A 31 -0.61 7.40 -20.38
N ASP A 32 0.71 7.49 -20.49
CA ASP A 32 1.64 7.09 -19.41
C ASP A 32 1.58 8.06 -18.22
N MET A 33 1.42 9.36 -18.47
CA MET A 33 1.23 10.37 -17.42
C MET A 33 -0.10 10.14 -16.68
N ASN A 34 -1.17 9.80 -17.37
CA ASN A 34 -2.46 9.48 -16.78
C ASN A 34 -2.37 8.22 -15.89
N LYS A 35 -1.68 7.16 -16.34
CA LYS A 35 -1.45 5.95 -15.55
C LYS A 35 -0.64 6.21 -14.28
N ASN A 36 0.37 7.08 -14.37
CA ASN A 36 1.17 7.46 -13.20
C ASN A 36 0.32 8.18 -12.15
N ILE A 37 -0.47 9.17 -12.57
CA ILE A 37 -1.41 9.88 -11.69
C ILE A 37 -2.42 8.90 -11.06
N GLN A 38 -2.97 7.98 -11.84
CA GLN A 38 -3.86 6.93 -11.31
C GLN A 38 -3.16 6.11 -10.22
N GLY A 39 -1.90 5.71 -10.42
CA GLY A 39 -1.13 4.99 -9.42
C GLY A 39 -1.01 5.75 -8.11
N HIS A 40 -0.73 7.05 -8.17
CA HIS A 40 -0.65 7.92 -6.99
C HIS A 40 -2.01 8.06 -6.29
N LEU A 41 -3.10 8.24 -7.03
CA LEU A 41 -4.45 8.31 -6.47
C LEU A 41 -4.84 7.01 -5.77
N PHE A 42 -4.58 5.86 -6.39
CA PHE A 42 -4.86 4.56 -5.78
C PHE A 42 -4.02 4.32 -4.51
N ALA A 43 -2.72 4.69 -4.52
CA ALA A 43 -1.88 4.59 -3.34
C ALA A 43 -2.39 5.49 -2.19
N LEU A 44 -2.79 6.71 -2.51
CA LEU A 44 -3.38 7.64 -1.55
C LEU A 44 -4.69 7.10 -0.97
N THR A 45 -5.61 6.65 -1.82
CA THR A 45 -6.90 6.08 -1.40
C THR A 45 -6.72 4.87 -0.49
N ALA A 46 -5.82 3.94 -0.82
CA ALA A 46 -5.54 2.79 0.03
C ALA A 46 -5.08 3.21 1.43
N ASN A 47 -4.19 4.20 1.50
CA ASN A 47 -3.63 4.66 2.77
C ASN A 47 -4.59 5.55 3.57
N ILE A 48 -5.52 6.25 2.93
CA ILE A 48 -6.66 6.91 3.61
C ILE A 48 -7.54 5.83 4.26
N LEU A 49 -7.92 4.78 3.52
CA LEU A 49 -8.74 3.69 4.06
C LEU A 49 -8.04 2.99 5.23
N TRP A 50 -6.73 2.77 5.16
CA TRP A 50 -5.98 2.18 6.27
C TRP A 50 -5.80 3.14 7.45
N GLY A 51 -5.64 4.43 7.21
CA GLY A 51 -5.57 5.43 8.28
C GLY A 51 -6.88 5.54 9.08
N LEU A 52 -8.02 5.45 8.40
CA LEU A 52 -9.34 5.35 9.04
C LEU A 52 -9.56 4.02 9.78
N MET A 53 -8.90 2.95 9.33
CA MET A 53 -9.04 1.63 9.94
C MET A 53 -8.49 1.57 11.37
N ALA A 54 -7.47 2.36 11.71
CA ALA A 54 -6.86 2.33 13.02
C ALA A 54 -7.85 2.71 14.15
N PRO A 55 -8.56 3.86 14.11
CA PRO A 55 -9.56 4.21 15.12
C PRO A 55 -10.79 3.30 15.08
N ILE A 56 -11.30 2.96 13.89
CA ILE A 56 -12.50 2.12 13.73
C ILE A 56 -12.22 0.68 14.17
N GLY A 57 -11.09 0.12 13.76
CA GLY A 57 -10.70 -1.25 14.11
C GLY A 57 -10.43 -1.40 15.61
N LYS A 58 -9.85 -0.38 16.26
CA LYS A 58 -9.63 -0.39 17.71
C LYS A 58 -10.94 -0.49 18.47
N SER A 59 -11.99 0.19 18.01
CA SER A 59 -13.32 0.10 18.63
C SER A 59 -13.93 -1.30 18.46
N ALA A 60 -13.74 -1.95 17.31
CA ALA A 60 -14.20 -3.33 17.09
C ALA A 60 -13.50 -4.34 18.02
N LEU A 61 -12.26 -4.07 18.42
CA LEU A 61 -11.49 -4.93 19.35
C LEU A 61 -12.01 -4.88 20.80
N ALA A 62 -12.94 -4.00 21.12
CA ALA A 62 -13.60 -4.01 22.42
C ALA A 62 -14.54 -5.21 22.60
N GLU A 63 -15.12 -5.71 21.51
CA GLU A 63 -16.08 -6.82 21.54
C GLU A 63 -15.54 -8.11 20.86
N PHE A 64 -14.55 -7.98 19.98
CA PHE A 64 -13.97 -9.11 19.26
C PHE A 64 -12.49 -9.25 19.56
N SER A 65 -11.99 -10.49 19.61
CA SER A 65 -10.56 -10.73 19.68
C SER A 65 -9.85 -10.26 18.39
N ALA A 66 -8.61 -9.81 18.51
CA ALA A 66 -7.79 -9.39 17.36
C ALA A 66 -7.69 -10.48 16.28
N LEU A 67 -7.62 -11.75 16.70
CA LEU A 67 -7.56 -12.90 15.79
C LEU A 67 -8.90 -13.10 15.07
N SER A 68 -10.04 -12.94 15.77
CA SER A 68 -11.37 -13.01 15.16
C SER A 68 -11.58 -11.91 14.13
N VAL A 69 -11.25 -10.65 14.47
CA VAL A 69 -11.34 -9.51 13.52
C VAL A 69 -10.46 -9.76 12.30
N THR A 70 -9.24 -10.27 12.48
CA THR A 70 -8.35 -10.59 11.35
C THR A 70 -8.95 -11.69 10.47
N THR A 71 -9.53 -12.72 11.05
CA THR A 71 -10.17 -13.78 10.29
C THR A 71 -11.40 -13.27 9.53
N PHE A 72 -12.24 -12.46 10.14
CA PHE A 72 -13.36 -11.81 9.45
C PHE A 72 -12.89 -10.97 8.26
N ARG A 73 -11.78 -10.25 8.41
CA ARG A 73 -11.15 -9.51 7.31
C ARG A 73 -10.76 -10.43 6.15
N MET A 74 -10.07 -11.54 6.45
CA MET A 74 -9.58 -12.46 5.40
C MET A 74 -10.73 -13.14 4.70
N VAL A 75 -11.66 -13.72 5.45
CA VAL A 75 -12.81 -14.45 4.91
C VAL A 75 -13.79 -13.50 4.18
N GLY A 76 -14.12 -12.37 4.81
CA GLY A 76 -15.03 -11.39 4.23
C GLY A 76 -14.48 -10.77 2.95
N ALA A 77 -13.20 -10.38 2.94
CA ALA A 77 -12.57 -9.87 1.72
C ALA A 77 -12.44 -10.95 0.65
N ALA A 78 -12.13 -12.20 1.01
CA ALA A 78 -12.15 -13.32 0.05
C ALA A 78 -13.53 -13.45 -0.60
N ALA A 79 -14.61 -13.43 0.17
CA ALA A 79 -15.97 -13.47 -0.35
C ALA A 79 -16.27 -12.30 -1.29
N CYS A 80 -15.90 -11.07 -0.90
CA CYS A 80 -16.06 -9.88 -1.75
C CYS A 80 -15.30 -10.00 -3.08
N PHE A 81 -14.04 -10.47 -3.05
CA PHE A 81 -13.25 -10.66 -4.27
C PHE A 81 -13.80 -11.78 -5.16
N TRP A 82 -14.30 -12.87 -4.57
CA TRP A 82 -14.94 -13.94 -5.33
C TRP A 82 -16.23 -13.47 -5.98
N LEU A 83 -17.10 -12.77 -5.25
CA LEU A 83 -18.31 -12.17 -5.80
C LEU A 83 -18.00 -11.20 -6.94
N LEU A 84 -17.03 -10.27 -6.73
CA LEU A 84 -16.64 -9.34 -7.78
C LEU A 84 -16.07 -10.07 -9.01
N SER A 85 -15.33 -11.15 -8.80
CA SER A 85 -14.72 -11.91 -9.89
C SER A 85 -15.73 -12.57 -10.82
N LEU A 86 -17.00 -12.76 -10.39
CA LEU A 86 -18.08 -13.28 -11.24
C LEU A 86 -18.47 -12.30 -12.35
N PHE A 87 -18.27 -11.00 -12.11
CA PHE A 87 -18.59 -9.92 -13.05
C PHE A 87 -17.38 -9.49 -13.90
N CYS A 88 -16.22 -10.08 -13.67
CA CYS A 88 -14.99 -9.76 -14.39
C CYS A 88 -14.64 -10.85 -15.41
N LYS A 89 -13.80 -10.49 -16.40
CA LYS A 89 -13.25 -11.49 -17.33
C LYS A 89 -12.50 -12.56 -16.53
N ARG A 90 -12.81 -13.84 -16.83
CA ARG A 90 -12.09 -14.96 -16.24
C ARG A 90 -10.62 -14.89 -16.65
N GLU A 91 -9.76 -14.81 -15.67
CA GLU A 91 -8.32 -14.83 -15.82
C GLU A 91 -7.81 -16.16 -15.23
N GLN A 92 -7.17 -16.95 -16.05
CA GLN A 92 -6.59 -18.23 -15.59
C GLN A 92 -5.23 -17.95 -14.96
N VAL A 93 -5.02 -18.49 -13.77
CA VAL A 93 -3.75 -18.41 -13.07
C VAL A 93 -2.95 -19.67 -13.38
N ASP A 94 -1.70 -19.48 -13.78
CA ASP A 94 -0.76 -20.57 -14.01
C ASP A 94 -0.51 -21.35 -12.69
N HIS A 95 -0.54 -22.69 -12.74
CA HIS A 95 -0.32 -23.54 -11.57
C HIS A 95 1.00 -23.24 -10.84
N ARG A 96 2.07 -22.88 -11.56
CA ARG A 96 3.36 -22.50 -10.97
C ARG A 96 3.26 -21.18 -10.20
N ASP A 97 2.40 -20.28 -10.64
CA ASP A 97 2.22 -18.98 -9.99
C ASP A 97 1.28 -19.07 -8.78
N MET A 98 0.44 -20.11 -8.68
CA MET A 98 -0.36 -20.35 -7.47
C MET A 98 0.52 -20.51 -6.23
N LEU A 99 1.64 -21.23 -6.35
CA LEU A 99 2.61 -21.35 -5.26
C LEU A 99 3.27 -20.00 -4.92
N LYS A 100 3.59 -19.20 -5.95
CA LYS A 100 4.12 -17.84 -5.71
C LYS A 100 3.08 -16.93 -5.05
N ILE A 101 1.80 -17.05 -5.42
CA ILE A 101 0.70 -16.32 -4.79
C ILE A 101 0.55 -16.73 -3.33
N PHE A 102 0.70 -18.03 -3.03
CA PHE A 102 0.70 -18.50 -1.64
C PHE A 102 1.83 -17.85 -0.82
N PHE A 103 3.06 -17.85 -1.31
CA PHE A 103 4.16 -17.17 -0.63
C PHE A 103 3.95 -15.66 -0.55
N ALA A 104 3.44 -15.02 -1.61
CA ALA A 104 3.06 -13.60 -1.57
C ALA A 104 2.04 -13.33 -0.47
N THR A 105 1.07 -14.24 -0.27
CA THR A 105 0.08 -14.15 0.80
C THR A 105 0.71 -14.22 2.18
N LEU A 106 1.67 -15.13 2.39
CA LEU A 106 2.39 -15.22 3.67
C LEU A 106 3.03 -13.89 4.02
N PHE A 107 3.70 -13.25 3.07
CA PHE A 107 4.38 -11.98 3.31
C PHE A 107 3.43 -10.78 3.38
N ALA A 108 2.40 -10.72 2.54
CA ALA A 108 1.49 -9.58 2.47
C ALA A 108 0.41 -9.57 3.56
N LEU A 109 -0.09 -10.75 3.93
CA LEU A 109 -1.27 -10.88 4.78
C LEU A 109 -0.95 -11.61 6.09
N VAL A 110 -0.33 -12.79 6.03
CA VAL A 110 -0.15 -13.61 7.22
C VAL A 110 0.92 -13.00 8.14
N PHE A 111 2.15 -12.87 7.68
CA PHE A 111 3.24 -12.33 8.49
C PHE A 111 3.15 -10.82 8.68
N ASN A 112 2.62 -10.08 7.70
CA ASN A 112 2.41 -8.65 7.91
C ASN A 112 1.26 -8.39 8.89
N GLN A 113 0.05 -8.84 8.59
CA GLN A 113 -1.13 -8.50 9.40
C GLN A 113 -1.15 -9.22 10.76
N GLY A 114 -0.85 -10.53 10.79
CA GLY A 114 -0.87 -11.31 12.01
C GLY A 114 0.22 -10.93 12.99
N VAL A 115 1.47 -10.88 12.50
CA VAL A 115 2.61 -10.52 13.36
C VAL A 115 2.50 -9.07 13.85
N TYR A 116 1.95 -8.15 13.01
CA TYR A 116 1.68 -6.79 13.44
C TYR A 116 0.66 -6.71 14.58
N ILE A 117 -0.44 -7.44 14.48
CA ILE A 117 -1.48 -7.46 15.54
C ILE A 117 -0.91 -8.06 16.83
N PHE A 118 -0.11 -9.12 16.71
CA PHE A 118 0.60 -9.71 17.84
C PHE A 118 1.56 -8.71 18.47
N GLY A 119 2.37 -8.01 17.67
CA GLY A 119 3.25 -6.95 18.13
C GLY A 119 2.48 -5.84 18.83
N LEU A 120 1.40 -5.35 18.22
CA LEU A 120 0.55 -4.29 18.77
C LEU A 120 -0.12 -4.69 20.10
N SER A 121 -0.39 -5.97 20.33
CA SER A 121 -0.92 -6.44 21.62
C SER A 121 0.09 -6.35 22.75
N MET A 122 1.40 -6.33 22.43
CA MET A 122 2.52 -6.33 23.38
C MET A 122 3.20 -4.96 23.50
N THR A 123 2.97 -4.04 22.58
CA THR A 123 3.56 -2.69 22.60
C THR A 123 2.51 -1.59 22.61
N SER A 124 2.94 -0.34 22.83
CA SER A 124 2.04 0.80 22.75
C SER A 124 1.62 1.08 21.30
N PRO A 125 0.40 1.60 21.06
CA PRO A 125 -0.02 2.03 19.72
C PRO A 125 0.92 3.07 19.11
N ILE A 126 1.59 3.85 19.95
CA ILE A 126 2.55 4.88 19.57
C ILE A 126 3.82 4.24 19.03
N ASP A 127 4.42 3.31 19.79
CA ASP A 127 5.64 2.62 19.38
C ASP A 127 5.40 1.82 18.10
N ALA A 128 4.26 1.09 18.02
CA ALA A 128 3.85 0.42 16.79
C ALA A 128 3.73 1.39 15.60
N SER A 129 3.16 2.60 15.81
CA SER A 129 3.05 3.63 14.77
C SER A 129 4.41 4.17 14.34
N ILE A 130 5.34 4.38 15.29
CA ILE A 130 6.72 4.78 14.98
C ILE A 130 7.39 3.71 14.13
N VAL A 131 7.26 2.44 14.51
CA VAL A 131 7.84 1.32 13.76
C VAL A 131 7.26 1.24 12.34
N THR A 132 5.96 1.49 12.15
CA THR A 132 5.38 1.48 10.79
C THR A 132 5.94 2.55 9.86
N THR A 133 6.48 3.65 10.40
CA THR A 133 7.16 4.67 9.58
C THR A 133 8.47 4.18 8.98
N THR A 134 8.99 3.03 9.42
CA THR A 134 10.21 2.42 8.85
C THR A 134 9.95 1.75 7.50
N LEU A 135 8.69 1.47 7.13
CA LEU A 135 8.35 0.76 5.89
C LEU A 135 9.03 1.33 4.63
N PRO A 136 9.03 2.65 4.35
CA PRO A 136 9.69 3.17 3.17
C PRO A 136 11.21 2.97 3.18
N ILE A 137 11.84 3.01 4.36
CA ILE A 137 13.28 2.76 4.52
C ILE A 137 13.59 1.30 4.18
N VAL A 138 12.84 0.38 4.80
CA VAL A 138 12.99 -1.07 4.55
C VAL A 138 12.71 -1.39 3.08
N THR A 139 11.65 -0.81 2.51
CA THR A 139 11.30 -1.03 1.09
C THR A 139 12.39 -0.50 0.16
N MET A 140 13.03 0.63 0.48
CA MET A 140 14.17 1.14 -0.30
C MET A 140 15.33 0.14 -0.28
N ILE A 141 15.66 -0.40 0.88
CA ILE A 141 16.76 -1.37 1.04
C ILE A 141 16.45 -2.67 0.26
N VAL A 142 15.26 -3.25 0.46
CA VAL A 142 14.86 -4.48 -0.23
C VAL A 142 14.76 -4.27 -1.74
N ALA A 143 14.27 -3.12 -2.19
CA ALA A 143 14.20 -2.78 -3.62
C ALA A 143 15.59 -2.57 -4.23
N ALA A 144 16.54 -2.00 -3.49
CA ALA A 144 17.92 -1.85 -3.93
C ALA A 144 18.60 -3.22 -4.11
N ILE A 145 18.39 -4.14 -3.16
CA ILE A 145 19.00 -5.49 -3.19
C ILE A 145 18.35 -6.36 -4.28
N TYR A 146 17.03 -6.45 -4.28
CA TYR A 146 16.29 -7.41 -5.13
C TYR A 146 16.02 -6.89 -6.54
N LEU A 147 15.52 -5.65 -6.66
CA LEU A 147 15.19 -5.04 -7.95
C LEU A 147 16.36 -4.26 -8.55
N LYS A 148 17.48 -4.17 -7.83
CA LYS A 148 18.63 -3.33 -8.19
C LYS A 148 18.20 -1.89 -8.49
N GLU A 149 17.24 -1.36 -7.69
CA GLU A 149 16.85 0.04 -7.79
C GLU A 149 17.95 0.95 -7.23
N PRO A 150 18.32 2.03 -7.94
CA PRO A 150 19.36 2.94 -7.47
C PRO A 150 18.93 3.64 -6.18
N VAL A 151 19.85 3.70 -5.21
CA VAL A 151 19.70 4.49 -3.99
C VAL A 151 20.26 5.90 -4.28
N THR A 152 19.36 6.82 -4.65
CA THR A 152 19.74 8.19 -4.96
C THR A 152 19.61 9.09 -3.73
N ASN A 153 20.41 10.14 -3.64
CA ASN A 153 20.34 11.12 -2.55
C ASN A 153 18.92 11.73 -2.41
N LYS A 154 18.24 11.95 -3.54
CA LYS A 154 16.83 12.40 -3.54
C LYS A 154 15.91 11.39 -2.88
N LYS A 155 16.09 10.08 -3.15
CA LYS A 155 15.27 9.03 -2.55
C LYS A 155 15.48 8.97 -1.03
N VAL A 156 16.74 8.98 -0.60
CA VAL A 156 17.10 9.00 0.83
C VAL A 156 16.54 10.24 1.53
N LEU A 157 16.82 11.43 0.98
CA LEU A 157 16.33 12.69 1.54
C LEU A 157 14.80 12.71 1.67
N GLY A 158 14.07 12.32 0.62
CA GLY A 158 12.61 12.32 0.65
C GLY A 158 12.02 11.36 1.66
N ILE A 159 12.63 10.17 1.84
CA ILE A 159 12.22 9.20 2.87
C ILE A 159 12.41 9.81 4.27
N PHE A 160 13.57 10.43 4.55
CA PHE A 160 13.82 11.04 5.85
C PHE A 160 12.90 12.23 6.12
N VAL A 161 12.67 13.11 5.15
CA VAL A 161 11.75 14.26 5.28
C VAL A 161 10.33 13.78 5.57
N GLY A 162 9.84 12.75 4.86
CA GLY A 162 8.53 12.16 5.10
C GLY A 162 8.41 11.48 6.46
N ALA A 163 9.47 10.76 6.88
CA ALA A 163 9.52 10.12 8.20
C ALA A 163 9.47 11.16 9.33
N MET A 164 10.21 12.25 9.22
CA MET A 164 10.17 13.35 10.20
C MET A 164 8.75 13.93 10.34
N GLY A 165 8.08 14.20 9.22
CA GLY A 165 6.69 14.68 9.26
C GLY A 165 5.75 13.68 9.94
N ALA A 166 5.84 12.40 9.60
CA ALA A 166 5.03 11.35 10.22
C ALA A 166 5.30 11.23 11.73
N LEU A 167 6.57 11.27 12.15
CA LEU A 167 6.96 11.21 13.56
C LEU A 167 6.44 12.41 14.35
N ILE A 168 6.52 13.62 13.82
CA ILE A 168 5.94 14.82 14.47
C ILE A 168 4.45 14.63 14.71
N LEU A 169 3.69 14.10 13.74
CA LEU A 169 2.25 13.83 13.91
C LEU A 169 1.98 12.80 15.01
N ILE A 170 2.76 11.73 15.05
CA ILE A 170 2.59 10.66 16.04
C ILE A 170 2.91 11.18 17.45
N MET A 171 4.01 11.92 17.60
CA MET A 171 4.41 12.50 18.91
C MET A 171 3.41 13.54 19.41
N ASN A 172 2.84 14.37 18.54
CA ASN A 172 1.79 15.33 18.91
C ASN A 172 0.45 14.66 19.29
N SER A 173 0.27 13.38 18.99
CA SER A 173 -0.91 12.61 19.39
C SER A 173 -0.84 12.04 20.81
N GLN A 174 0.29 12.22 21.51
CA GLN A 174 0.64 11.52 22.76
C GLN A 174 0.10 12.12 24.07
N ASN A 175 -0.83 13.02 24.08
CA ASN A 175 -1.31 13.61 25.35
C ASN A 175 -2.05 12.64 26.29
N THR A 176 -1.96 11.32 26.08
CA THR A 176 -2.52 10.31 26.99
C THR A 176 -1.43 9.30 27.35
N GLY A 177 -0.92 9.43 28.58
CA GLY A 177 0.11 8.58 29.13
C GLY A 177 -0.19 7.08 28.99
N SER A 178 0.70 6.37 28.34
CA SER A 178 0.73 4.92 28.31
C SER A 178 2.17 4.46 28.53
N GLY A 179 2.33 3.57 29.48
CA GLY A 179 3.59 2.99 29.90
C GLY A 179 4.38 2.42 28.70
N GLY A 180 5.70 2.35 28.86
CA GLY A 180 6.65 1.93 27.84
C GLY A 180 6.24 0.62 27.17
N GLY A 181 6.36 0.60 25.83
CA GLY A 181 6.08 -0.57 25.02
C GLY A 181 7.11 -1.69 25.25
N SER A 182 6.72 -2.91 24.91
CA SER A 182 7.62 -4.06 24.96
C SER A 182 8.54 -4.05 23.72
N VAL A 183 9.84 -4.16 23.93
CA VAL A 183 10.83 -4.31 22.84
C VAL A 183 10.48 -5.48 21.92
N ILE A 184 9.94 -6.57 22.47
CA ILE A 184 9.49 -7.74 21.69
C ILE A 184 8.33 -7.33 20.76
N GLY A 185 7.36 -6.55 21.28
CA GLY A 185 6.25 -6.03 20.50
C GLY A 185 6.72 -5.15 19.32
N ASP A 186 7.68 -4.27 19.58
CA ASP A 186 8.27 -3.39 18.55
C ASP A 186 9.02 -4.19 17.48
N LEU A 187 9.78 -5.21 17.88
CA LEU A 187 10.47 -6.11 16.95
C LEU A 187 9.48 -6.90 16.08
N LEU A 188 8.36 -7.37 16.63
CA LEU A 188 7.30 -8.01 15.85
C LEU A 188 6.67 -7.04 14.84
N CYS A 189 6.40 -5.81 15.25
CA CYS A 189 5.93 -4.77 14.33
C CYS A 189 6.95 -4.49 13.21
N LEU A 190 8.24 -4.48 13.50
CA LEU A 190 9.30 -4.31 12.51
C LEU A 190 9.36 -5.50 11.53
N ILE A 191 9.27 -6.73 12.03
CA ILE A 191 9.20 -7.95 11.20
C ILE A 191 8.00 -7.87 10.25
N ALA A 192 6.86 -7.37 10.71
CA ALA A 192 5.69 -7.15 9.87
C ALA A 192 5.97 -6.14 8.73
N GLN A 193 6.69 -5.04 9.00
CA GLN A 193 7.08 -4.07 7.96
C GLN A 193 8.10 -4.67 6.96
N ILE A 194 9.06 -5.45 7.44
CA ILE A 194 9.99 -6.19 6.58
C ILE A 194 9.22 -7.15 5.67
N SER A 195 8.28 -7.90 6.23
CA SER A 195 7.44 -8.82 5.48
C SER A 195 6.67 -8.12 4.36
N PHE A 196 5.99 -7.01 4.66
CA PHE A 196 5.25 -6.25 3.66
C PHE A 196 6.16 -5.63 2.60
N SER A 197 7.35 -5.19 2.98
CA SER A 197 8.36 -4.68 2.07
C SER A 197 8.83 -5.76 1.07
N ILE A 198 9.06 -6.99 1.55
CA ILE A 198 9.38 -8.14 0.69
C ILE A 198 8.24 -8.38 -0.29
N TYR A 199 6.99 -8.38 0.18
CA TYR A 199 5.85 -8.51 -0.70
C TYR A 199 5.82 -7.44 -1.80
N LEU A 200 5.96 -6.16 -1.45
CA LEU A 200 5.93 -5.05 -2.39
C LEU A 200 7.02 -5.14 -3.46
N THR A 201 8.16 -5.74 -3.13
CA THR A 201 9.35 -5.79 -4.01
C THR A 201 9.47 -7.11 -4.75
N VAL A 202 9.56 -8.22 -4.03
CA VAL A 202 9.83 -9.54 -4.60
C VAL A 202 8.66 -10.03 -5.45
N PHE A 203 7.43 -9.81 -4.97
CA PHE A 203 6.22 -10.27 -5.65
C PHE A 203 5.59 -9.23 -6.59
N LYS A 204 6.29 -8.13 -6.87
CA LYS A 204 5.83 -7.11 -7.82
C LYS A 204 5.48 -7.69 -9.19
N GLY A 205 6.20 -8.71 -9.65
CA GLY A 205 5.93 -9.38 -10.92
C GLY A 205 4.53 -10.00 -10.99
N LEU A 206 3.99 -10.51 -9.88
CA LEU A 206 2.63 -11.04 -9.84
C LEU A 206 1.58 -9.94 -10.04
N SER A 207 1.77 -8.77 -9.41
CA SER A 207 0.85 -7.64 -9.58
C SER A 207 0.88 -7.05 -10.99
N GLN A 208 1.95 -7.28 -11.76
CA GLN A 208 2.04 -6.89 -13.17
C GLN A 208 1.41 -7.92 -14.10
N LYS A 209 1.50 -9.22 -13.75
CA LYS A 209 1.01 -10.33 -14.57
C LYS A 209 -0.51 -10.50 -14.44
N TYR A 210 -1.04 -10.43 -13.23
CA TYR A 210 -2.46 -10.69 -12.93
C TYR A 210 -3.22 -9.43 -12.55
N SER A 211 -4.53 -9.44 -12.79
CA SER A 211 -5.41 -8.34 -12.35
C SER A 211 -5.46 -8.26 -10.81
N PRO A 212 -5.66 -7.05 -10.23
CA PRO A 212 -5.80 -6.91 -8.79
C PRO A 212 -6.89 -7.81 -8.20
N ILE A 213 -7.99 -8.02 -8.94
CA ILE A 213 -9.11 -8.86 -8.50
C ILE A 213 -8.70 -10.33 -8.44
N THR A 214 -8.07 -10.85 -9.49
CA THR A 214 -7.61 -12.24 -9.56
C THR A 214 -6.56 -12.53 -8.51
N LEU A 215 -5.60 -11.63 -8.34
CA LEU A 215 -4.52 -11.83 -7.38
C LEU A 215 -5.03 -11.81 -5.94
N ASN A 216 -5.81 -10.79 -5.56
CA ASN A 216 -6.38 -10.68 -4.21
C ASN A 216 -7.36 -11.82 -3.91
N LYS A 217 -8.18 -12.25 -4.88
CA LYS A 217 -9.08 -13.39 -4.72
C LYS A 217 -8.36 -14.61 -4.14
N TRP A 218 -7.23 -14.99 -4.72
CA TRP A 218 -6.46 -16.13 -4.26
C TRP A 218 -5.69 -15.84 -2.98
N MET A 219 -5.10 -14.64 -2.86
CA MET A 219 -4.36 -14.25 -1.66
C MET A 219 -5.25 -14.27 -0.41
N PHE A 220 -6.46 -13.72 -0.47
CA PHE A 220 -7.37 -13.73 0.68
C PHE A 220 -7.92 -15.13 1.00
N VAL A 221 -8.09 -16.01 0.01
CA VAL A 221 -8.43 -17.43 0.26
C VAL A 221 -7.30 -18.13 1.02
N TYR A 222 -6.06 -17.99 0.55
CA TYR A 222 -4.92 -18.59 1.25
C TYR A 222 -4.73 -18.02 2.66
N ALA A 223 -4.90 -16.71 2.83
CA ALA A 223 -4.86 -16.11 4.16
C ALA A 223 -5.98 -16.64 5.07
N SER A 224 -7.19 -16.81 4.54
CA SER A 224 -8.32 -17.41 5.28
C SER A 224 -7.98 -18.82 5.74
N MET A 225 -7.39 -19.64 4.87
CA MET A 225 -6.95 -21.00 5.22
C MET A 225 -5.90 -21.00 6.34
N CYS A 226 -5.02 -19.99 6.39
CA CYS A 226 -4.03 -19.85 7.45
C CYS A 226 -4.66 -19.42 8.78
N TYR A 227 -5.68 -18.53 8.78
CA TYR A 227 -6.22 -17.95 10.00
C TYR A 227 -7.35 -18.75 10.64
N ILE A 228 -8.21 -19.40 9.85
CA ILE A 228 -9.39 -20.14 10.33
C ILE A 228 -9.03 -21.18 11.41
N PRO A 229 -7.99 -22.02 11.25
CA PRO A 229 -7.67 -23.03 12.27
C PRO A 229 -7.35 -22.44 13.64
N PHE A 230 -6.69 -21.28 13.69
CA PHE A 230 -6.29 -20.62 14.94
C PHE A 230 -7.41 -19.83 15.59
N SER A 231 -8.35 -19.30 14.80
CA SER A 231 -9.45 -18.45 15.28
C SER A 231 -10.74 -19.21 15.57
N TYR A 232 -10.86 -20.46 15.14
CA TYR A 232 -12.09 -21.23 15.20
C TYR A 232 -12.73 -21.22 16.59
N HIS A 233 -11.97 -21.56 17.63
CA HIS A 233 -12.50 -21.59 19.01
C HIS A 233 -12.93 -20.18 19.49
N GLY A 234 -12.18 -19.13 19.17
CA GLY A 234 -12.52 -17.76 19.54
C GLY A 234 -13.80 -17.27 18.84
N ILE A 235 -13.97 -17.64 17.55
CA ILE A 235 -15.17 -17.26 16.78
C ILE A 235 -16.40 -18.06 17.26
N ALA A 236 -16.23 -19.36 17.54
CA ALA A 236 -17.31 -20.21 18.03
C ALA A 236 -17.81 -19.79 19.42
N ALA A 237 -16.95 -19.17 20.23
CA ALA A 237 -17.31 -18.67 21.57
C ALA A 237 -18.01 -17.30 21.57
N ILE A 238 -18.14 -16.62 20.41
CA ILE A 238 -18.79 -15.30 20.35
C ILE A 238 -20.29 -15.44 20.63
N GLN A 239 -20.73 -14.67 21.59
CA GLN A 239 -22.17 -14.56 21.92
C GLN A 239 -22.81 -13.51 21.00
N TRP A 240 -23.20 -13.93 19.81
CA TRP A 240 -23.68 -13.04 18.75
C TRP A 240 -24.91 -12.18 19.15
N ALA A 241 -25.70 -12.65 20.10
CA ALA A 241 -26.85 -11.90 20.62
C ALA A 241 -26.46 -10.67 21.47
N GLU A 242 -25.23 -10.65 21.99
CA GLU A 242 -24.71 -9.56 22.81
C GLU A 242 -23.86 -8.56 22.02
N VAL A 243 -23.52 -8.91 20.77
CA VAL A 243 -22.68 -8.05 19.91
C VAL A 243 -23.47 -6.79 19.50
N SER A 244 -22.88 -5.64 19.73
CA SER A 244 -23.51 -4.37 19.36
C SER A 244 -23.55 -4.17 17.84
N THR A 245 -24.59 -3.49 17.34
CA THR A 245 -24.70 -3.11 15.93
C THR A 245 -23.51 -2.24 15.51
N ALA A 246 -22.98 -1.41 16.42
CA ALA A 246 -21.81 -0.60 16.17
C ALA A 246 -20.57 -1.45 15.87
N ALA A 247 -20.32 -2.50 16.65
CA ALA A 247 -19.20 -3.41 16.41
C ALA A 247 -19.33 -4.16 15.08
N LEU A 248 -20.54 -4.58 14.70
CA LEU A 248 -20.79 -5.18 13.39
C LEU A 248 -20.50 -4.23 12.23
N VAL A 249 -20.92 -2.96 12.33
CA VAL A 249 -20.62 -1.92 11.31
C VAL A 249 -19.11 -1.66 11.22
N GLN A 250 -18.42 -1.62 12.37
CA GLN A 250 -16.98 -1.41 12.44
C GLN A 250 -16.23 -2.58 11.76
N VAL A 251 -16.61 -3.83 12.07
CA VAL A 251 -16.07 -5.01 11.40
C VAL A 251 -16.39 -4.98 9.90
N GLY A 252 -17.61 -4.59 9.52
CA GLY A 252 -18.01 -4.38 8.13
C GLY A 252 -17.09 -3.37 7.41
N TYR A 253 -16.77 -2.26 8.05
CA TYR A 253 -15.78 -1.30 7.51
C TYR A 253 -14.39 -1.93 7.38
N VAL A 254 -13.94 -2.66 8.39
CA VAL A 254 -12.61 -3.31 8.38
C VAL A 254 -12.51 -4.32 7.23
N VAL A 255 -13.59 -5.04 6.93
CA VAL A 255 -13.67 -5.99 5.80
C VAL A 255 -13.72 -5.26 4.46
N VAL A 256 -14.69 -4.37 4.28
CA VAL A 256 -14.94 -3.75 2.97
C VAL A 256 -13.96 -2.62 2.69
N GLY A 257 -13.81 -1.67 3.61
CA GLY A 257 -12.92 -0.52 3.44
C GLY A 257 -11.45 -0.89 3.58
N GLY A 258 -11.08 -1.42 4.73
CA GLY A 258 -9.67 -1.69 5.09
C GLY A 258 -9.06 -2.91 4.41
N SER A 259 -9.88 -3.85 3.92
CA SER A 259 -9.36 -5.06 3.27
C SER A 259 -9.75 -5.11 1.80
N PHE A 260 -11.00 -5.16 1.43
CA PHE A 260 -11.41 -5.32 0.04
C PHE A 260 -11.02 -4.11 -0.84
N LEU A 261 -11.51 -2.90 -0.53
CA LEU A 261 -11.24 -1.71 -1.34
C LEU A 261 -9.77 -1.26 -1.25
N ALA A 262 -9.20 -1.26 -0.06
CA ALA A 262 -7.81 -0.85 0.13
C ALA A 262 -6.85 -1.75 -0.65
N TYR A 263 -7.07 -3.08 -0.68
CA TYR A 263 -6.22 -4.00 -1.42
C TYR A 263 -6.41 -3.93 -2.94
N ILE A 264 -7.59 -3.61 -3.45
CA ILE A 264 -7.75 -3.26 -4.87
C ILE A 264 -6.88 -2.04 -5.21
N CYS A 265 -6.96 -1.01 -4.38
CA CYS A 265 -6.24 0.24 -4.60
C CYS A 265 -4.72 0.02 -4.52
N ILE A 266 -4.21 -0.62 -3.46
CA ILE A 266 -2.76 -0.78 -3.29
C ILE A 266 -2.16 -1.70 -4.37
N MET A 267 -2.86 -2.77 -4.78
CA MET A 267 -2.44 -3.63 -5.88
C MET A 267 -2.40 -2.89 -7.23
N THR A 268 -3.38 -2.03 -7.47
CA THR A 268 -3.40 -1.20 -8.67
C THR A 268 -2.25 -0.20 -8.66
N ALA A 269 -1.99 0.44 -7.51
CA ALA A 269 -0.84 1.32 -7.33
C ALA A 269 0.50 0.59 -7.55
N GLN A 270 0.64 -0.62 -7.00
CA GLN A 270 1.84 -1.45 -7.15
C GLN A 270 2.13 -1.84 -8.60
N ARG A 271 1.09 -2.01 -9.43
CA ARG A 271 1.26 -2.21 -10.90
C ARG A 271 1.85 -1.00 -11.59
N LEU A 272 1.46 0.18 -11.17
CA LEU A 272 1.73 1.45 -11.85
C LEU A 272 2.96 2.17 -11.32
N LEU A 273 3.27 2.00 -10.03
CA LEU A 273 4.34 2.72 -9.34
C LEU A 273 5.46 1.78 -8.89
N ARG A 274 6.60 2.38 -8.52
CA ARG A 274 7.71 1.65 -7.90
C ARG A 274 7.39 1.30 -6.43
N PRO A 275 7.89 0.17 -5.90
CA PRO A 275 7.64 -0.23 -4.51
C PRO A 275 7.98 0.87 -3.50
N THR A 276 9.14 1.54 -3.66
CA THR A 276 9.55 2.64 -2.79
C THR A 276 8.56 3.81 -2.80
N VAL A 277 7.97 4.15 -3.97
CA VAL A 277 6.95 5.20 -4.07
C VAL A 277 5.65 4.77 -3.41
N VAL A 278 5.22 3.52 -3.62
CA VAL A 278 4.02 2.95 -2.98
C VAL A 278 4.15 2.96 -1.46
N SER A 279 5.30 2.55 -0.93
CA SER A 279 5.53 2.51 0.51
C SER A 279 5.55 3.91 1.17
N MET A 280 5.96 4.97 0.45
CA MET A 280 5.93 6.34 0.97
C MET A 280 4.52 6.82 1.33
N TYR A 281 3.48 6.31 0.65
CA TYR A 281 2.10 6.65 0.98
C TYR A 281 1.67 6.15 2.37
N ASN A 282 2.42 5.22 2.98
CA ASN A 282 2.18 4.78 4.35
C ASN A 282 2.23 5.96 5.36
N TYR A 283 3.01 7.00 5.06
CA TYR A 283 3.02 8.23 5.86
C TYR A 283 1.72 9.03 5.83
N MET A 284 0.79 8.70 4.93
CA MET A 284 -0.55 9.31 4.91
C MET A 284 -1.42 8.82 6.08
N GLN A 285 -1.16 7.63 6.61
CA GLN A 285 -1.97 7.07 7.69
C GLN A 285 -1.98 7.93 8.96
N PRO A 286 -0.83 8.39 9.50
CA PRO A 286 -0.82 9.33 10.63
C PRO A 286 -1.53 10.67 10.34
N ILE A 287 -1.47 11.15 9.08
CA ILE A 287 -2.18 12.37 8.68
C ILE A 287 -3.69 12.16 8.80
N VAL A 288 -4.19 11.06 8.24
CA VAL A 288 -5.62 10.71 8.29
C VAL A 288 -6.07 10.53 9.72
N ALA A 289 -5.31 9.80 10.55
CA ALA A 289 -5.60 9.62 11.96
C ALA A 289 -5.66 10.97 12.71
N SER A 290 -4.72 11.88 12.44
CA SER A 290 -4.71 13.21 13.03
C SER A 290 -5.90 14.07 12.61
N ILE A 291 -6.30 14.02 11.33
CA ILE A 291 -7.48 14.74 10.84
C ILE A 291 -8.74 14.21 11.53
N VAL A 292 -8.89 12.89 11.60
CA VAL A 292 -10.05 12.26 12.25
C VAL A 292 -10.15 12.69 13.72
N THR A 293 -9.05 12.64 14.48
CA THR A 293 -9.07 13.05 15.90
C THR A 293 -9.42 14.53 16.09
N VAL A 294 -9.05 15.40 15.15
CA VAL A 294 -9.47 16.81 15.18
C VAL A 294 -10.96 16.96 14.85
N VAL A 295 -11.45 16.27 13.81
CA VAL A 295 -12.85 16.36 13.37
C VAL A 295 -13.82 15.87 14.46
N ILE A 296 -13.46 14.80 15.18
CA ILE A 296 -14.28 14.28 16.30
C ILE A 296 -14.08 15.04 17.63
N GLY A 297 -13.31 16.15 17.60
CA GLY A 297 -13.12 17.02 18.77
C GLY A 297 -12.19 16.47 19.84
N MET A 298 -11.47 15.38 19.59
CA MET A 298 -10.50 14.80 20.52
C MET A 298 -9.14 15.51 20.50
N ALA A 299 -8.87 16.34 19.50
CA ALA A 299 -7.62 17.09 19.38
C ALA A 299 -7.87 18.42 18.66
N THR A 300 -6.96 19.39 18.85
CA THR A 300 -6.96 20.66 18.12
C THR A 300 -5.96 20.61 16.95
N PHE A 301 -6.28 21.32 15.88
CA PHE A 301 -5.34 21.56 14.81
C PHE A 301 -4.39 22.69 15.24
N ASN A 302 -3.09 22.43 15.21
CA ASN A 302 -2.04 23.39 15.51
C ASN A 302 -1.07 23.54 14.34
N LEU A 303 -0.21 24.57 14.41
CA LEU A 303 0.78 24.87 13.38
C LEU A 303 1.75 23.68 13.15
N GLU A 304 2.12 22.97 14.21
CA GLU A 304 3.02 21.82 14.13
C GLU A 304 2.44 20.70 13.29
N LYS A 305 1.14 20.41 13.44
CA LYS A 305 0.43 19.44 12.60
C LYS A 305 0.42 19.88 11.13
N GLY A 306 0.22 21.18 10.87
CA GLY A 306 0.29 21.74 9.52
C GLY A 306 1.67 21.55 8.88
N ILE A 307 2.74 21.87 9.60
CA ILE A 307 4.14 21.69 9.16
C ILE A 307 4.42 20.19 8.92
N ALA A 308 4.02 19.34 9.83
CA ALA A 308 4.22 17.90 9.72
C ALA A 308 3.55 17.30 8.46
N ILE A 309 2.32 17.71 8.19
CA ILE A 309 1.60 17.31 6.96
C ILE A 309 2.36 17.79 5.71
N ALA A 310 2.82 19.03 5.70
CA ALA A 310 3.60 19.58 4.58
C ALA A 310 4.91 18.81 4.36
N LEU A 311 5.62 18.41 5.43
CA LEU A 311 6.83 17.60 5.34
C LEU A 311 6.54 16.21 4.74
N VAL A 312 5.44 15.57 5.10
CA VAL A 312 5.06 14.27 4.51
C VAL A 312 4.83 14.41 3.00
N PHE A 313 4.04 15.38 2.56
CA PHE A 313 3.81 15.60 1.13
C PHE A 313 5.10 15.96 0.38
N LEU A 314 5.96 16.78 0.97
CA LEU A 314 7.26 17.12 0.41
C LEU A 314 8.15 15.88 0.26
N GLY A 315 8.19 15.01 1.28
CA GLY A 315 8.93 13.75 1.23
C GLY A 315 8.46 12.83 0.10
N VAL A 316 7.14 12.63 -0.03
CA VAL A 316 6.55 11.85 -1.13
C VAL A 316 6.92 12.45 -2.49
N TYR A 317 6.82 13.77 -2.63
CA TYR A 317 7.17 14.48 -3.87
C TYR A 317 8.64 14.26 -4.24
N ILE A 318 9.59 14.46 -3.30
CA ILE A 318 11.03 14.30 -3.54
C ILE A 318 11.34 12.85 -3.98
N VAL A 319 10.77 11.83 -3.32
CA VAL A 319 10.97 10.42 -3.72
C VAL A 319 10.41 10.14 -5.10
N THR A 320 9.26 10.71 -5.44
CA THR A 320 8.65 10.56 -6.76
C THR A 320 9.54 11.09 -7.88
N GLN A 321 10.26 12.19 -7.62
CA GLN A 321 11.21 12.82 -8.55
C GLN A 321 12.57 12.11 -8.62
N SER A 322 12.79 11.05 -7.83
CA SER A 322 14.04 10.30 -7.86
C SER A 322 14.15 9.44 -9.11
N LYS A 323 15.35 9.35 -9.70
CA LYS A 323 15.61 8.53 -10.89
C LYS A 323 15.36 7.05 -10.61
N SER A 324 14.75 6.35 -11.56
CA SER A 324 14.59 4.90 -11.57
C SER A 324 15.78 4.23 -12.27
N ARG A 325 15.92 2.92 -12.14
CA ARG A 325 16.90 2.14 -12.88
C ARG A 325 16.78 2.37 -14.41
N LYS A 326 15.56 2.41 -14.93
CA LYS A 326 15.30 2.67 -16.35
C LYS A 326 15.77 4.06 -16.79
N ASP A 327 15.79 5.04 -15.90
CA ASP A 327 16.28 6.37 -16.23
C ASP A 327 17.80 6.38 -16.34
N PHE A 328 18.51 5.64 -15.47
CA PHE A 328 19.96 5.44 -15.56
C PHE A 328 20.36 4.65 -16.80
N GLU A 329 19.64 3.56 -17.11
CA GLU A 329 19.87 2.76 -18.34
C GLU A 329 19.70 3.61 -19.60
N LYS A 330 18.73 4.55 -19.64
CA LYS A 330 18.57 5.50 -20.76
C LYS A 330 19.71 6.52 -20.87
N GLU A 331 20.34 6.85 -19.74
CA GLU A 331 21.50 7.76 -19.69
C GLU A 331 22.82 7.05 -19.95
N GLY A 332 22.80 5.73 -20.24
CA GLY A 332 24.02 4.94 -20.49
C GLY A 332 24.87 4.73 -19.25
N LYS A 333 24.31 4.91 -18.04
CA LYS A 333 25.02 4.74 -16.77
C LYS A 333 24.68 3.37 -16.19
N GLU A 334 25.70 2.60 -15.82
CA GLU A 334 25.51 1.38 -15.01
C GLU A 334 25.00 1.75 -13.61
N VAL A 335 24.11 0.90 -13.05
CA VAL A 335 23.48 1.08 -11.73
C VAL A 335 24.03 0.05 -10.75
#